data_d6cdcd897e6c8f75a0d11cefaf051e97
#
_entry.id   d6cdcd897e6c8f75a0d11cefaf051e97
#
_cell.length_a   1.000
_cell.length_b   1.000
_cell.length_c   1.000
_cell.angle_alpha   90.00
_cell.angle_beta   90.00
_cell.angle_gamma   90.00
#
_symmetry.space_group_name_H-M   'P 1'
#
loop_
_entity.id
_entity.type
_entity.pdbx_description
1 polymer ?
#
loop_
_entity_poly.entity_id
_entity_poly.type
_entity_poly.pdbx_seq_one_letter_code
_entity_poly.pdbx_strand_id
1 'polypeptide(L)'
;MATINLTGEILTRTRDLLTLYSKKSAFNLEEYVDVGAVFKRVSEAQEAAQKDGSADVAELDVKYVVSAINVCSQRVPTEVQNYKPIADLVEVLARSLQPASSDEEESKSE
;
A
#
# COMPACT_ATOMS: atom_id res chain seq x y z
N MET A 1 11.85 15.35 -0.11
CA MET A 1 10.67 14.57 -0.49
C MET A 1 10.22 13.75 0.72
N ALA A 2 8.93 13.71 0.96
CA ALA A 2 8.41 13.02 2.14
C ALA A 2 8.48 11.51 1.96
N THR A 3 8.91 10.81 2.99
CA THR A 3 8.92 9.36 3.00
C THR A 3 8.21 8.86 4.25
N ILE A 4 7.81 7.60 4.20
CA ILE A 4 7.11 6.94 5.29
C ILE A 4 7.85 5.66 5.61
N ASN A 5 8.13 5.46 6.89
CA ASN A 5 8.83 4.24 7.33
C ASN A 5 7.81 3.13 7.55
N LEU A 6 8.00 2.03 6.85
CA LEU A 6 7.10 0.88 6.94
C LEU A 6 7.88 -0.34 7.39
N THR A 7 7.23 -1.18 8.20
CA THR A 7 7.85 -2.41 8.66
C THR A 7 7.94 -3.41 7.52
N GLY A 8 8.84 -4.39 7.69
CA GLY A 8 8.99 -5.43 6.69
C GLY A 8 7.72 -6.23 6.49
N GLU A 9 6.95 -6.44 7.55
CA GLU A 9 5.69 -7.16 7.44
C GLU A 9 4.70 -6.43 6.54
N ILE A 10 4.57 -5.11 6.72
CA ILE A 10 3.66 -4.31 5.91
C ILE A 10 4.11 -4.29 4.45
N LEU A 11 5.42 -4.16 4.23
CA LEU A 11 5.96 -4.15 2.88
C LEU A 11 5.73 -5.49 2.19
N THR A 12 5.91 -6.59 2.91
CA THR A 12 5.67 -7.92 2.36
C THR A 12 4.20 -8.10 1.97
N ARG A 13 3.30 -7.69 2.86
CA ARG A 13 1.87 -7.80 2.57
C ARG A 13 1.49 -6.95 1.36
N THR A 14 2.03 -5.75 1.26
CA THR A 14 1.75 -4.86 0.13
C THR A 14 2.21 -5.50 -1.16
N ARG A 15 3.44 -6.01 -1.18
CA ARG A 15 3.97 -6.65 -2.38
C ARG A 15 3.15 -7.86 -2.77
N ASP A 16 2.77 -8.68 -1.80
CA ASP A 16 2.00 -9.90 -2.08
C ASP A 16 0.64 -9.56 -2.64
N LEU A 17 -0.01 -8.53 -2.10
CA LEU A 17 -1.32 -8.14 -2.57
C LEU A 17 -1.27 -7.60 -4.00
N LEU A 18 -0.26 -6.78 -4.30
CA LEU A 18 -0.10 -6.28 -5.66
C LEU A 18 0.17 -7.44 -6.63
N THR A 19 0.96 -8.42 -6.21
CA THR A 19 1.21 -9.60 -7.02
C THR A 19 -0.08 -10.37 -7.29
N LEU A 20 -0.90 -10.53 -6.26
CA LEU A 20 -2.17 -11.24 -6.39
C LEU A 20 -3.09 -10.53 -7.39
N TYR A 21 -3.21 -9.22 -7.25
CA TYR A 21 -4.06 -8.46 -8.17
C TYR A 21 -3.54 -8.54 -9.60
N SER A 22 -2.22 -8.52 -9.76
CA SER A 22 -1.63 -8.66 -11.09
C SER A 22 -1.99 -10.01 -11.71
N LYS A 23 -1.92 -11.07 -10.92
CA LYS A 23 -2.27 -12.40 -11.41
C LYS A 23 -3.73 -12.52 -11.80
N LYS A 24 -4.59 -11.74 -11.14
CA LYS A 24 -6.02 -11.75 -11.44
C LYS A 24 -6.40 -10.74 -12.50
N SER A 25 -5.41 -10.13 -13.15
CA SER A 25 -5.64 -9.17 -14.24
C SER A 25 -6.47 -7.97 -13.78
N ALA A 26 -6.26 -7.53 -12.56
CA ALA A 26 -6.99 -6.40 -12.02
C ALA A 26 -6.52 -5.07 -12.57
N PHE A 27 -5.36 -5.02 -13.21
CA PHE A 27 -4.81 -3.81 -13.79
C PHE A 27 -4.95 -3.84 -15.30
N ASN A 28 -5.21 -2.68 -15.92
CA ASN A 28 -5.18 -2.60 -17.38
C ASN A 28 -3.75 -2.29 -17.83
N LEU A 29 -3.53 -2.35 -19.16
CA LEU A 29 -2.17 -2.21 -19.69
C LEU A 29 -1.53 -0.88 -19.33
N GLU A 30 -2.31 0.20 -19.35
CA GLU A 30 -1.77 1.51 -19.02
C GLU A 30 -1.33 1.60 -17.58
N GLU A 31 -2.08 0.93 -16.70
CA GLU A 31 -1.77 0.95 -15.27
C GLU A 31 -0.49 0.19 -14.96
N TYR A 32 -0.14 -0.80 -15.79
CA TYR A 32 1.07 -1.58 -15.51
C TYR A 32 2.33 -0.74 -15.54
N VAL A 33 2.35 0.35 -16.29
CA VAL A 33 3.52 1.23 -16.31
C VAL A 33 3.78 1.77 -14.91
N ASP A 34 2.74 2.32 -14.27
CA ASP A 34 2.90 2.90 -12.95
C ASP A 34 2.97 1.84 -11.87
N VAL A 35 2.15 0.81 -11.98
CA VAL A 35 2.15 -0.28 -10.99
C VAL A 35 3.51 -0.96 -10.98
N GLY A 36 4.08 -1.20 -12.15
CA GLY A 36 5.39 -1.84 -12.22
C GLY A 36 6.47 -1.05 -11.53
N ALA A 37 6.47 0.27 -11.72
CA ALA A 37 7.45 1.13 -11.08
C ALA A 37 7.27 1.14 -9.57
N VAL A 38 6.03 1.26 -9.10
CA VAL A 38 5.76 1.26 -7.66
C VAL A 38 6.11 -0.10 -7.08
N PHE A 39 5.75 -1.19 -7.77
CA PHE A 39 6.05 -2.53 -7.30
C PHE A 39 7.55 -2.74 -7.12
N LYS A 40 8.33 -2.24 -8.08
CA LYS A 40 9.78 -2.37 -7.99
C LYS A 40 10.31 -1.66 -6.75
N ARG A 41 9.85 -0.44 -6.51
CA ARG A 41 10.31 0.32 -5.35
C ARG A 41 9.87 -0.32 -4.04
N VAL A 42 8.64 -0.85 -4.00
CA VAL A 42 8.16 -1.55 -2.80
C VAL A 42 8.99 -2.82 -2.57
N SER A 43 9.31 -3.55 -3.64
CA SER A 43 10.12 -4.76 -3.51
C SER A 43 11.52 -4.44 -2.98
N GLU A 44 12.12 -3.35 -3.46
CA GLU A 44 13.44 -2.95 -2.99
C GLU A 44 13.38 -2.55 -1.51
N ALA A 45 12.33 -1.85 -1.12
CA ALA A 45 12.17 -1.48 0.28
C ALA A 45 11.95 -2.71 1.15
N GLN A 46 11.20 -3.69 0.65
CA GLN A 46 10.96 -4.92 1.39
C GLN A 46 12.27 -5.67 1.63
N GLU A 47 13.14 -5.72 0.62
CA GLU A 47 14.43 -6.36 0.78
C GLU A 47 15.29 -5.64 1.80
N ALA A 48 15.28 -4.31 1.77
CA ALA A 48 16.02 -3.52 2.76
C ALA A 48 15.48 -3.77 4.16
N ALA A 49 14.16 -3.87 4.28
CA ALA A 49 13.54 -4.09 5.57
C ALA A 49 13.85 -5.45 6.15
N GLN A 50 14.18 -6.43 5.32
CA GLN A 50 14.57 -7.74 5.83
C GLN A 50 15.84 -7.65 6.67
N LYS A 51 16.70 -6.69 6.36
CA LYS A 51 17.93 -6.50 7.13
C LYS A 51 17.71 -5.60 8.32
N ASP A 52 16.94 -4.54 8.16
CA ASP A 52 16.83 -3.48 9.16
C ASP A 52 15.50 -3.47 9.91
N GLY A 53 14.56 -4.33 9.53
CA GLY A 53 13.25 -4.39 10.17
C GLY A 53 12.23 -3.45 9.57
N SER A 54 12.67 -2.39 8.90
CA SER A 54 11.79 -1.43 8.25
C SER A 54 12.56 -0.71 7.17
N ALA A 55 11.84 0.02 6.31
CA ALA A 55 12.47 0.80 5.26
C ALA A 55 11.57 1.97 4.92
N ASP A 56 12.18 3.02 4.36
CA ASP A 56 11.44 4.21 3.96
C ASP A 56 10.89 4.03 2.56
N VAL A 57 9.66 4.46 2.36
CA VAL A 57 8.99 4.43 1.07
C VAL A 57 8.46 5.82 0.78
N ALA A 58 8.55 6.24 -0.48
CA ALA A 58 8.05 7.56 -0.84
C ALA A 58 6.55 7.67 -0.53
N GLU A 59 6.16 8.81 0.00
CA GLU A 59 4.76 9.04 0.36
C GLU A 59 3.85 8.85 -0.85
N LEU A 60 4.30 9.32 -2.02
CA LEU A 60 3.49 9.17 -3.23
C LEU A 60 3.28 7.70 -3.59
N ASP A 61 4.27 6.86 -3.34
CA ASP A 61 4.12 5.43 -3.60
C ASP A 61 3.08 4.81 -2.69
N VAL A 62 3.06 5.21 -1.41
CA VAL A 62 2.07 4.70 -0.47
C VAL A 62 0.66 5.14 -0.89
N LYS A 63 0.52 6.40 -1.28
CA LYS A 63 -0.77 6.89 -1.77
C LYS A 63 -1.23 6.11 -2.99
N TYR A 64 -0.30 5.83 -3.89
CA TYR A 64 -0.64 5.07 -5.09
C TYR A 64 -1.12 3.66 -4.72
N VAL A 65 -0.43 3.02 -3.79
CA VAL A 65 -0.80 1.66 -3.37
C VAL A 65 -2.20 1.65 -2.78
N VAL A 66 -2.53 2.60 -1.92
CA VAL A 66 -3.86 2.67 -1.32
C VAL A 66 -4.92 2.82 -2.40
N SER A 67 -4.69 3.72 -3.35
CA SER A 67 -5.62 3.91 -4.46
C SER A 67 -5.75 2.66 -5.31
N ALA A 68 -4.63 2.01 -5.59
CA ALA A 68 -4.63 0.80 -6.40
C ALA A 68 -5.42 -0.31 -5.73
N ILE A 69 -5.25 -0.48 -4.44
CA ILE A 69 -5.98 -1.52 -3.70
C ILE A 69 -7.47 -1.24 -3.75
N ASN A 70 -7.87 0.02 -3.55
CA ASN A 70 -9.29 0.38 -3.61
C ASN A 70 -9.89 0.06 -4.98
N VAL A 71 -9.16 0.41 -6.05
CA VAL A 71 -9.66 0.14 -7.40
C VAL A 71 -9.73 -1.36 -7.66
N CYS A 72 -8.66 -2.08 -7.30
CA CYS A 72 -8.62 -3.51 -7.57
C CYS A 72 -9.67 -4.29 -6.78
N SER A 73 -9.95 -3.84 -5.56
CA SER A 73 -10.96 -4.52 -4.75
C SER A 73 -12.34 -4.42 -5.37
N GLN A 74 -12.55 -3.42 -6.21
CA GLN A 74 -13.82 -3.28 -6.93
C GLN A 74 -13.84 -4.09 -8.22
N ARG A 75 -12.68 -4.36 -8.79
CA ARG A 75 -12.59 -5.08 -10.06
C ARG A 75 -12.53 -6.60 -9.89
N VAL A 76 -12.01 -7.06 -8.76
CA VAL A 76 -11.80 -8.48 -8.53
C VAL A 76 -12.67 -8.92 -7.37
N PRO A 77 -13.49 -9.97 -7.56
CA PRO A 77 -14.26 -10.51 -6.43
C PRO A 77 -13.33 -10.95 -5.32
N THR A 78 -13.66 -10.56 -4.11
CA THR A 78 -12.85 -10.88 -2.94
C THR A 78 -13.68 -11.74 -1.99
N GLU A 79 -13.10 -12.84 -1.57
CA GLU A 79 -13.76 -13.70 -0.60
C GLU A 79 -13.88 -13.01 0.74
N VAL A 80 -14.95 -13.30 1.47
CA VAL A 80 -15.23 -12.64 2.72
C VAL A 80 -14.05 -12.75 3.69
N GLN A 81 -13.42 -13.90 3.73
CA GLN A 81 -12.31 -14.14 4.64
C GLN A 81 -11.08 -13.30 4.33
N ASN A 82 -11.01 -12.75 3.12
CA ASN A 82 -9.88 -11.92 2.71
C ASN A 82 -10.12 -10.43 2.90
N TYR A 83 -11.36 -10.03 3.21
CA TYR A 83 -11.65 -8.62 3.37
C TYR A 83 -10.93 -8.01 4.55
N LYS A 84 -10.90 -8.73 5.67
CA LYS A 84 -10.29 -8.15 6.86
C LYS A 84 -8.78 -7.92 6.71
N PRO A 85 -8.01 -8.89 6.22
CA PRO A 85 -6.57 -8.64 6.02
C PRO A 85 -6.31 -7.47 5.06
N ILE A 86 -7.10 -7.36 3.99
CA ILE A 86 -6.93 -6.28 3.03
C ILE A 86 -7.31 -4.95 3.66
N ALA A 87 -8.43 -4.91 4.37
CA ALA A 87 -8.86 -3.68 5.04
C ALA A 87 -7.86 -3.25 6.10
N ASP A 88 -7.32 -4.19 6.85
CA ASP A 88 -6.31 -3.88 7.87
C ASP A 88 -5.07 -3.28 7.23
N LEU A 89 -4.62 -3.84 6.10
CA LEU A 89 -3.46 -3.29 5.41
C LEU A 89 -3.72 -1.88 4.91
N VAL A 90 -4.87 -1.65 4.30
CA VAL A 90 -5.23 -0.32 3.81
C VAL A 90 -5.27 0.66 4.97
N GLU A 91 -5.84 0.25 6.10
CA GLU A 91 -5.93 1.14 7.25
C GLU A 91 -4.55 1.53 7.76
N VAL A 92 -3.64 0.57 7.85
CA VAL A 92 -2.29 0.86 8.31
C VAL A 92 -1.59 1.82 7.35
N LEU A 93 -1.71 1.58 6.05
CA LEU A 93 -1.09 2.44 5.05
C LEU A 93 -1.69 3.84 5.09
N ALA A 94 -3.01 3.93 5.21
CA ALA A 94 -3.67 5.23 5.25
C ALA A 94 -3.27 6.01 6.50
N ARG A 95 -3.15 5.33 7.63
CA ARG A 95 -2.72 6.00 8.86
C ARG A 95 -1.30 6.53 8.73
N SER A 96 -0.44 5.81 8.05
CA SER A 96 0.94 6.24 7.88
C SER A 96 1.05 7.49 7.02
N LEU A 97 0.01 7.78 6.23
CA LEU A 97 -0.01 8.97 5.39
C LEU A 97 -0.46 10.21 6.14
N GLN A 98 -1.01 10.07 7.33
CA GLN A 98 -1.55 11.20 8.07
C GLN A 98 -0.47 11.83 8.94
N PRO A 99 -0.14 13.09 8.70
CA PRO A 99 0.78 13.78 9.60
C PRO A 99 0.06 14.10 10.91
N ALA A 100 0.83 14.41 11.94
CA ALA A 100 0.26 14.72 13.25
C ALA A 100 -0.73 15.86 13.17
N SER A 101 -0.46 16.85 12.33
CA SER A 101 -1.36 17.98 12.20
C SER A 101 -2.72 17.57 11.65
N SER A 102 -2.75 16.58 10.77
CA SER A 102 -4.02 16.10 10.25
C SER A 102 -4.84 15.44 11.33
N ASP A 103 -4.20 14.73 12.23
CA ASP A 103 -4.91 14.12 13.34
C ASP A 103 -5.59 15.18 14.20
N GLU A 104 -4.89 16.27 14.43
CA GLU A 104 -5.47 17.38 15.19
C GLU A 104 -6.66 17.96 14.48
N GLU A 105 -6.56 18.12 13.18
CA GLU A 105 -7.66 18.65 12.40
C GLU A 105 -8.87 17.76 12.47
N GLU A 106 -8.67 16.48 12.41
CA GLU A 106 -9.78 15.55 12.53
C GLU A 106 -10.47 15.69 13.87
N SER A 107 -9.68 15.84 14.91
CA SER A 107 -10.25 16.02 16.23
C SER A 107 -11.11 17.26 16.30
N LYS A 108 -10.70 18.32 15.64
CA LYS A 108 -11.46 19.56 15.66
C LYS A 108 -12.72 19.47 14.83
N SER A 109 -12.73 18.60 13.84
CA SER A 109 -13.87 18.47 12.97
C SER A 109 -15.09 17.90 13.67
N GLU A 110 -14.90 17.18 14.71
CA GLU A 110 -16.05 16.58 15.40
C GLU A 110 -16.80 17.48 16.28
#